data_016539cea20a418af302a46900b339ee
#
_entry.id   016539cea20a418af302a46900b339ee
#
_cell.length_a   1.000
_cell.length_b   1.000
_cell.length_c   1.000
_cell.angle_alpha   90.00
_cell.angle_beta   90.00
_cell.angle_gamma   90.00
#
_symmetry.space_group_name_H-M   'P 1'
#
loop_
_entity.id
_entity.type
_entity.pdbx_description
1 polymer ?
#
loop_
_entity_poly.entity_id
_entity_poly.type
_entity_poly.pdbx_seq_one_letter_code
_entity_poly.pdbx_strand_id
1 'polypeptide(L)'
;AAPRSPYRHLELCGIANKITDYSNIAVSRCLKGYDGMTKILFVCHGNICRSPMAEYVMKDLVRQSGREDEFVIASAATSREELGNPVYPPVRRKLAEHGIRCDGHAARQMTRKDYEEFGYLIGMDRMNLSNMARICGGDPEGKCSLLLAHAGQSGDVADPWYTGDFEATWQDVNIGCRALLKELTEKK
;
A
#
# COMPACT_ATOMS: atom_id res chain seq x y z
N ALA A 1 33.80 -17.41 -39.52
CA ALA A 1 32.78 -16.48 -39.02
C ALA A 1 32.33 -16.96 -37.63
N ALA A 2 32.73 -16.28 -36.57
CA ALA A 2 32.33 -16.54 -35.20
C ALA A 2 31.02 -15.81 -34.86
N PRO A 3 30.10 -16.37 -34.08
CA PRO A 3 28.84 -15.74 -33.75
C PRO A 3 29.05 -14.58 -32.77
N ARG A 4 28.37 -13.47 -33.04
CA ARG A 4 28.40 -12.24 -32.23
C ARG A 4 27.64 -12.42 -30.95
N SER A 5 28.31 -12.12 -29.81
CA SER A 5 27.73 -12.09 -28.45
C SER A 5 26.64 -11.00 -28.29
N PRO A 6 25.53 -11.26 -27.62
CA PRO A 6 24.42 -10.29 -27.40
C PRO A 6 24.64 -9.28 -26.30
N TYR A 7 25.85 -9.15 -25.73
CA TYR A 7 26.10 -8.31 -24.52
C TYR A 7 26.87 -7.00 -24.79
N ARG A 8 26.66 -6.36 -25.94
CA ARG A 8 27.41 -5.15 -26.32
C ARG A 8 26.83 -3.81 -25.84
N HIS A 9 25.88 -3.79 -24.92
CA HIS A 9 25.27 -2.55 -24.41
C HIS A 9 25.48 -2.27 -22.92
N LEU A 10 26.43 -2.94 -22.24
CA LEU A 10 26.69 -2.71 -20.79
C LEU A 10 28.02 -1.96 -20.51
N GLU A 11 28.65 -1.38 -21.51
CA GLU A 11 29.97 -0.71 -21.31
C GLU A 11 29.92 0.81 -21.14
N LEU A 12 28.76 1.44 -20.89
CA LEU A 12 28.67 2.88 -20.69
C LEU A 12 28.16 3.30 -19.32
N CYS A 13 28.22 2.45 -18.31
CA CYS A 13 28.05 2.89 -16.93
C CYS A 13 29.27 2.48 -16.13
N GLY A 14 30.23 3.40 -15.99
CA GLY A 14 31.49 3.23 -15.29
C GLY A 14 31.35 3.01 -13.79
N ILE A 15 30.79 1.87 -13.37
CA ILE A 15 30.74 1.42 -12.00
C ILE A 15 31.15 -0.06 -11.96
N ALA A 16 32.40 -0.33 -12.32
CA ALA A 16 33.07 -1.56 -11.94
C ALA A 16 34.15 -1.20 -10.93
N ASN A 17 33.91 -1.55 -9.67
CA ASN A 17 34.80 -1.74 -8.51
C ASN A 17 34.37 -0.94 -7.29
N LYS A 18 33.47 -1.54 -6.50
CA LYS A 18 33.46 -1.58 -5.04
C LYS A 18 32.31 -2.45 -4.56
N ILE A 19 32.51 -3.76 -4.66
CA ILE A 19 31.66 -4.75 -3.97
C ILE A 19 32.32 -4.97 -2.60
N THR A 20 31.84 -4.27 -1.59
CA THR A 20 31.89 -4.67 -0.16
C THR A 20 31.16 -3.58 0.63
N ASP A 21 29.85 -3.68 0.70
CA ASP A 21 29.00 -3.34 1.85
C ASP A 21 27.52 -3.49 1.47
N TYR A 22 27.03 -4.74 1.52
CA TYR A 22 25.62 -5.04 1.32
C TYR A 22 24.91 -5.02 2.67
N SER A 23 24.81 -3.86 3.31
CA SER A 23 23.91 -3.66 4.43
C SER A 23 22.88 -2.58 4.08
N ASN A 24 21.64 -3.02 3.84
CA ASN A 24 20.37 -2.28 4.01
C ASN A 24 20.07 -1.02 3.19
N ILE A 25 20.92 -0.51 2.30
CA ILE A 25 20.62 0.69 1.50
C ILE A 25 20.18 0.38 0.07
N ALA A 26 20.52 -0.78 -0.48
CA ALA A 26 20.19 -1.15 -1.86
C ALA A 26 18.73 -1.62 -2.03
N VAL A 27 18.10 -2.16 -0.99
CA VAL A 27 16.73 -2.68 -1.04
C VAL A 27 15.70 -1.53 -1.13
N SER A 28 16.00 -0.38 -0.52
CA SER A 28 15.11 0.80 -0.54
C SER A 28 15.00 1.48 -1.92
N ARG A 29 15.93 1.24 -2.84
CA ARG A 29 15.92 1.84 -4.19
C ARG A 29 15.21 1.02 -5.25
N CYS A 30 14.95 -0.26 -5.00
CA CYS A 30 14.27 -1.12 -5.97
C CYS A 30 12.74 -1.03 -5.91
N LEU A 31 12.18 -0.35 -4.90
CA LEU A 31 10.74 -0.24 -4.65
C LEU A 31 10.06 0.95 -5.34
N LYS A 32 10.79 1.77 -6.09
CA LYS A 32 10.16 2.73 -6.99
C LYS A 32 9.70 1.99 -8.22
N GLY A 33 8.38 1.96 -8.45
CA GLY A 33 7.82 1.50 -9.71
C GLY A 33 8.56 2.13 -10.89
N TYR A 34 8.55 1.47 -12.03
CA TYR A 34 9.30 1.83 -13.26
C TYR A 34 9.06 3.28 -13.74
N ASP A 35 8.07 3.96 -13.17
CA ASP A 35 7.64 5.34 -13.44
C ASP A 35 8.06 6.36 -12.35
N GLY A 36 8.81 5.95 -11.34
CA GLY A 36 9.23 6.82 -10.24
C GLY A 36 8.19 7.08 -9.16
N MET A 37 6.95 6.57 -9.30
CA MET A 37 5.85 6.79 -8.35
C MET A 37 5.89 5.78 -7.20
N THR A 38 5.51 6.23 -6.01
CA THR A 38 5.32 5.37 -4.84
C THR A 38 3.96 4.68 -4.92
N LYS A 39 3.92 3.33 -5.00
CA LYS A 39 2.69 2.55 -5.16
C LYS A 39 2.29 1.89 -3.84
N ILE A 40 1.09 2.23 -3.33
CA ILE A 40 0.55 1.77 -2.05
C ILE A 40 -0.76 1.02 -2.29
N LEU A 41 -0.87 -0.20 -1.75
CA LEU A 41 -2.10 -0.99 -1.75
C LEU A 41 -2.56 -1.21 -0.31
N PHE A 42 -3.73 -0.68 0.05
CA PHE A 42 -4.37 -0.96 1.32
C PHE A 42 -5.23 -2.22 1.23
N VAL A 43 -5.09 -3.13 2.19
CA VAL A 43 -5.77 -4.43 2.14
C VAL A 43 -6.53 -4.71 3.44
N CYS A 44 -7.81 -5.09 3.32
CA CYS A 44 -8.60 -5.62 4.42
C CYS A 44 -9.36 -6.89 4.00
N HIS A 45 -10.30 -7.38 4.79
CA HIS A 45 -11.04 -8.60 4.46
C HIS A 45 -11.90 -8.42 3.20
N GLY A 46 -12.87 -7.49 3.22
CA GLY A 46 -13.90 -7.35 2.17
C GLY A 46 -13.68 -6.19 1.19
N ASN A 47 -12.76 -5.26 1.42
CA ASN A 47 -12.53 -4.04 0.61
C ASN A 47 -13.76 -3.11 0.49
N ILE A 48 -14.60 -3.07 1.52
CA ILE A 48 -15.76 -2.15 1.58
C ILE A 48 -15.72 -1.19 2.79
N CYS A 49 -14.90 -1.47 3.81
CA CYS A 49 -14.80 -0.64 5.02
C CYS A 49 -13.39 -0.06 5.23
N ARG A 50 -12.49 -0.78 5.90
CA ARG A 50 -11.19 -0.29 6.38
C ARG A 50 -10.25 0.11 5.25
N SER A 51 -10.00 -0.78 4.29
CA SER A 51 -9.04 -0.50 3.21
C SER A 51 -9.49 0.61 2.26
N PRO A 52 -10.78 0.74 1.84
CA PRO A 52 -11.17 1.90 1.07
C PRO A 52 -11.16 3.19 1.90
N MET A 53 -11.47 3.15 3.21
CA MET A 53 -11.29 4.34 4.07
C MET A 53 -9.83 4.80 4.04
N ALA A 54 -8.87 3.89 4.21
CA ALA A 54 -7.44 4.20 4.17
C ALA A 54 -7.00 4.72 2.79
N GLU A 55 -7.49 4.13 1.70
CA GLU A 55 -7.22 4.59 0.33
C GLU A 55 -7.62 6.06 0.14
N TYR A 56 -8.88 6.40 0.48
CA TYR A 56 -9.39 7.74 0.25
C TYR A 56 -8.79 8.77 1.22
N VAL A 57 -8.51 8.41 2.47
CA VAL A 57 -7.78 9.26 3.42
C VAL A 57 -6.37 9.54 2.91
N MET A 58 -5.63 8.53 2.44
CA MET A 58 -4.29 8.71 1.92
C MET A 58 -4.29 9.57 0.65
N LYS A 59 -5.24 9.36 -0.27
CA LYS A 59 -5.40 10.19 -1.47
C LYS A 59 -5.64 11.65 -1.10
N ASP A 60 -6.47 11.92 -0.09
CA ASP A 60 -6.75 13.28 0.38
C ASP A 60 -5.51 13.93 1.03
N LEU A 61 -4.76 13.20 1.86
CA LEU A 61 -3.51 13.67 2.48
C LEU A 61 -2.45 14.02 1.43
N VAL A 62 -2.28 13.16 0.42
CA VAL A 62 -1.34 13.39 -0.69
C VAL A 62 -1.75 14.61 -1.51
N ARG A 63 -3.04 14.78 -1.79
CA ARG A 63 -3.61 15.96 -2.47
C ARG A 63 -3.37 17.24 -1.66
N GLN A 64 -3.63 17.22 -0.35
CA GLN A 64 -3.38 18.35 0.54
C GLN A 64 -1.90 18.76 0.58
N SER A 65 -0.99 17.81 0.37
CA SER A 65 0.45 18.07 0.32
C SER A 65 0.98 18.47 -1.08
N GLY A 66 0.10 18.51 -2.11
CA GLY A 66 0.46 18.85 -3.49
C GLY A 66 1.38 17.82 -4.16
N ARG A 67 1.25 16.53 -3.79
CA ARG A 67 2.15 15.45 -4.23
C ARG A 67 1.43 14.31 -4.96
N GLU A 68 0.30 14.59 -5.57
CA GLU A 68 -0.56 13.60 -6.24
C GLU A 68 0.21 12.82 -7.32
N ASP A 69 1.07 13.48 -8.06
CA ASP A 69 1.87 12.88 -9.14
C ASP A 69 2.99 11.95 -8.64
N GLU A 70 3.21 11.88 -7.33
CA GLU A 70 4.24 11.01 -6.74
C GLU A 70 3.69 9.67 -6.25
N PHE A 71 2.37 9.49 -6.22
CA PHE A 71 1.73 8.33 -5.60
C PHE A 71 0.68 7.66 -6.48
N VAL A 72 0.69 6.32 -6.46
CA VAL A 72 -0.44 5.48 -6.90
C VAL A 72 -1.02 4.80 -5.66
N ILE A 73 -2.28 5.07 -5.36
CA ILE A 73 -2.94 4.58 -4.14
C ILE A 73 -4.19 3.81 -4.54
N ALA A 74 -4.29 2.57 -4.07
CA ALA A 74 -5.40 1.68 -4.32
C ALA A 74 -5.75 0.85 -3.10
N SER A 75 -6.85 0.10 -3.18
CA SER A 75 -7.21 -0.88 -2.16
C SER A 75 -7.73 -2.19 -2.73
N ALA A 76 -7.68 -3.26 -1.93
CA ALA A 76 -8.15 -4.59 -2.29
C ALA A 76 -8.63 -5.38 -1.06
N ALA A 77 -9.30 -6.51 -1.33
CA ALA A 77 -9.75 -7.48 -0.33
C ALA A 77 -8.82 -8.70 -0.27
N THR A 78 -8.77 -9.35 0.89
CA THR A 78 -8.25 -10.72 0.96
C THR A 78 -9.30 -11.76 0.61
N SER A 79 -10.61 -11.45 0.74
CA SER A 79 -11.72 -12.34 0.39
C SER A 79 -12.37 -11.99 -0.95
N ARG A 80 -13.36 -12.79 -1.35
CA ARG A 80 -14.17 -12.58 -2.55
C ARG A 80 -15.62 -12.25 -2.23
N GLU A 81 -15.96 -12.09 -0.96
CA GLU A 81 -17.36 -11.99 -0.50
C GLU A 81 -18.06 -10.73 -0.99
N GLU A 82 -17.31 -9.63 -1.14
CA GLU A 82 -17.85 -8.31 -1.46
C GLU A 82 -17.47 -7.81 -2.88
N LEU A 83 -17.05 -8.70 -3.78
CA LEU A 83 -16.60 -8.31 -5.12
C LEU A 83 -17.63 -7.46 -5.86
N GLY A 84 -17.17 -6.30 -6.37
CA GLY A 84 -18.00 -5.34 -7.12
C GLY A 84 -18.81 -4.39 -6.23
N ASN A 85 -18.89 -4.63 -4.93
CA ASN A 85 -19.65 -3.78 -4.02
C ASN A 85 -18.97 -2.41 -3.82
N PRO A 86 -19.77 -1.33 -3.69
CA PRO A 86 -19.24 0.00 -3.37
C PRO A 86 -18.74 0.09 -1.92
N VAL A 87 -18.13 1.21 -1.58
CA VAL A 87 -17.81 1.54 -0.18
C VAL A 87 -19.08 1.47 0.66
N TYR A 88 -19.00 0.77 1.80
CA TYR A 88 -20.12 0.60 2.72
C TYR A 88 -20.72 1.95 3.15
N PRO A 89 -22.07 2.12 3.12
CA PRO A 89 -22.69 3.43 3.33
C PRO A 89 -22.27 4.17 4.60
N PRO A 90 -22.11 3.54 5.77
CA PRO A 90 -21.59 4.23 6.97
C PRO A 90 -20.17 4.78 6.79
N VAL A 91 -19.28 4.05 6.09
CA VAL A 91 -17.92 4.52 5.76
C VAL A 91 -17.97 5.73 4.85
N ARG A 92 -18.85 5.71 3.83
CA ARG A 92 -19.06 6.86 2.94
C ARG A 92 -19.49 8.09 3.72
N ARG A 93 -20.42 7.93 4.70
CA ARG A 93 -20.83 9.04 5.56
C ARG A 93 -19.67 9.57 6.40
N LYS A 94 -18.89 8.66 7.01
CA LYS A 94 -17.71 9.03 7.82
C LYS A 94 -16.68 9.80 6.99
N LEU A 95 -16.36 9.37 5.78
CA LEU A 95 -15.47 10.09 4.87
C LEU A 95 -16.05 11.48 4.50
N ALA A 96 -17.36 11.55 4.21
CA ALA A 96 -18.02 12.80 3.87
C ALA A 96 -18.03 13.82 5.02
N GLU A 97 -18.12 13.39 6.30
CA GLU A 97 -17.96 14.25 7.48
C GLU A 97 -16.62 15.01 7.49
N HIS A 98 -15.61 14.44 6.83
CA HIS A 98 -14.28 15.02 6.69
C HIS A 98 -14.03 15.63 5.29
N GLY A 99 -15.08 15.82 4.48
CA GLY A 99 -14.99 16.42 3.15
C GLY A 99 -14.38 15.50 2.08
N ILE A 100 -14.24 14.19 2.37
CA ILE A 100 -13.62 13.21 1.47
C ILE A 100 -14.71 12.49 0.68
N ARG A 101 -14.63 12.55 -0.65
CA ARG A 101 -15.50 11.82 -1.56
C ARG A 101 -14.85 10.49 -1.96
N CYS A 102 -15.67 9.43 -2.06
CA CYS A 102 -15.24 8.09 -2.40
C CYS A 102 -16.06 7.48 -3.54
N ASP A 103 -16.20 8.23 -4.63
CA ASP A 103 -16.98 7.80 -5.80
C ASP A 103 -16.20 6.78 -6.65
N GLY A 104 -16.92 5.91 -7.33
CA GLY A 104 -16.36 4.98 -8.32
C GLY A 104 -15.63 3.76 -7.73
N HIS A 105 -15.66 3.54 -6.41
CA HIS A 105 -15.08 2.34 -5.81
C HIS A 105 -15.91 1.09 -6.12
N ALA A 106 -15.21 0.02 -6.46
CA ALA A 106 -15.76 -1.33 -6.56
C ALA A 106 -14.78 -2.31 -5.92
N ALA A 107 -15.23 -3.04 -4.90
CA ALA A 107 -14.40 -3.98 -4.16
C ALA A 107 -13.80 -5.04 -5.10
N ARG A 108 -12.50 -5.26 -4.97
CA ARG A 108 -11.76 -6.26 -5.75
C ARG A 108 -10.90 -7.14 -4.85
N GLN A 109 -10.64 -8.36 -5.26
CA GLN A 109 -9.70 -9.21 -4.55
C GLN A 109 -8.26 -8.86 -4.92
N MET A 110 -7.37 -8.90 -3.93
CA MET A 110 -5.92 -8.86 -4.12
C MET A 110 -5.45 -10.11 -4.87
N THR A 111 -4.46 -9.93 -5.71
CA THR A 111 -3.82 -11.00 -6.49
C THR A 111 -2.31 -10.99 -6.28
N ARG A 112 -1.62 -12.06 -6.72
CA ARG A 112 -0.16 -12.10 -6.73
C ARG A 112 0.45 -10.98 -7.57
N LYS A 113 -0.23 -10.58 -8.66
CA LYS A 113 0.22 -9.46 -9.51
C LYS A 113 0.29 -8.14 -8.74
N ASP A 114 -0.62 -7.93 -7.77
CA ASP A 114 -0.54 -6.73 -6.91
C ASP A 114 0.75 -6.70 -6.08
N TYR A 115 1.24 -7.87 -5.63
CA TYR A 115 2.53 -7.94 -4.93
C TYR A 115 3.71 -7.53 -5.82
N GLU A 116 3.67 -7.88 -7.10
CA GLU A 116 4.70 -7.50 -8.09
C GLU A 116 4.64 -6.01 -8.43
N GLU A 117 3.43 -5.43 -8.47
CA GLU A 117 3.20 -4.06 -8.92
C GLU A 117 3.36 -3.01 -7.82
N PHE A 118 2.92 -3.32 -6.59
CA PHE A 118 2.93 -2.36 -5.48
C PHE A 118 4.19 -2.52 -4.63
N GLY A 119 4.75 -1.38 -4.20
CA GLY A 119 5.92 -1.35 -3.31
C GLY A 119 5.55 -1.45 -1.83
N TYR A 120 4.33 -1.06 -1.47
CA TYR A 120 3.81 -1.06 -0.10
C TYR A 120 2.45 -1.73 -0.08
N LEU A 121 2.31 -2.81 0.68
CA LEU A 121 1.07 -3.57 0.86
C LEU A 121 0.67 -3.50 2.33
N ILE A 122 -0.34 -2.72 2.63
CA ILE A 122 -0.67 -2.29 3.99
C ILE A 122 -1.95 -3.01 4.47
N GLY A 123 -1.78 -3.94 5.40
CA GLY A 123 -2.88 -4.67 6.05
C GLY A 123 -3.49 -3.87 7.21
N MET A 124 -4.76 -4.10 7.50
CA MET A 124 -5.47 -3.46 8.62
C MET A 124 -5.31 -4.26 9.92
N ASP A 125 -5.13 -5.57 9.82
CA ASP A 125 -4.97 -6.49 10.96
C ASP A 125 -4.01 -7.64 10.61
N ARG A 126 -3.62 -8.41 11.64
CA ARG A 126 -2.72 -9.56 11.47
C ARG A 126 -3.31 -10.68 10.60
N MET A 127 -4.65 -10.82 10.59
CA MET A 127 -5.32 -11.79 9.73
C MET A 127 -5.19 -11.38 8.26
N ASN A 128 -5.28 -10.07 7.99
CA ASN A 128 -5.02 -9.55 6.64
C ASN A 128 -3.59 -9.87 6.20
N LEU A 129 -2.57 -9.63 7.02
CA LEU A 129 -1.17 -9.98 6.68
C LEU A 129 -1.00 -11.47 6.38
N SER A 130 -1.59 -12.35 7.21
CA SER A 130 -1.54 -13.80 6.99
C SER A 130 -2.19 -14.19 5.67
N ASN A 131 -3.34 -13.60 5.34
CA ASN A 131 -4.05 -13.86 4.09
C ASN A 131 -3.30 -13.29 2.87
N MET A 132 -2.73 -12.09 2.99
CA MET A 132 -1.88 -11.48 1.96
C MET A 132 -0.68 -12.37 1.65
N ALA A 133 0.05 -12.84 2.66
CA ALA A 133 1.17 -13.76 2.48
C ALA A 133 0.74 -15.05 1.75
N ARG A 134 -0.44 -15.60 2.06
CA ARG A 134 -0.98 -16.79 1.36
C ARG A 134 -1.28 -16.50 -0.11
N ILE A 135 -1.88 -15.34 -0.41
CA ILE A 135 -2.21 -14.94 -1.79
C ILE A 135 -0.93 -14.69 -2.61
N CYS A 136 0.06 -14.07 -2.02
CA CYS A 136 1.32 -13.71 -2.69
C CYS A 136 2.32 -14.87 -2.79
N GLY A 137 2.15 -15.92 -1.98
CA GLY A 137 3.14 -17.01 -1.85
C GLY A 137 4.30 -16.65 -0.93
N GLY A 138 4.05 -15.79 0.07
CA GLY A 138 5.01 -15.23 1.02
C GLY A 138 5.21 -13.73 0.84
N ASP A 139 6.15 -13.17 1.61
CA ASP A 139 6.59 -11.77 1.52
C ASP A 139 8.13 -11.68 1.45
N PRO A 140 8.74 -12.19 0.37
CA PRO A 140 10.20 -12.27 0.26
C PRO A 140 10.88 -10.90 0.18
N GLU A 141 10.16 -9.86 -0.23
CA GLU A 141 10.68 -8.50 -0.35
C GLU A 141 10.33 -7.60 0.85
N GLY A 142 9.62 -8.13 1.86
CA GLY A 142 9.23 -7.37 3.05
C GLY A 142 8.33 -6.18 2.77
N LYS A 143 7.41 -6.29 1.79
CA LYS A 143 6.50 -5.22 1.37
C LYS A 143 5.25 -5.11 2.24
N CYS A 144 4.90 -6.17 2.98
CA CYS A 144 3.66 -6.25 3.75
C CYS A 144 3.87 -5.73 5.17
N SER A 145 3.04 -4.80 5.61
CA SER A 145 3.07 -4.25 6.97
C SER A 145 1.67 -3.91 7.47
N LEU A 146 1.53 -3.69 8.78
CA LEU A 146 0.30 -3.18 9.39
C LEU A 146 0.27 -1.65 9.29
N LEU A 147 -0.90 -1.07 9.05
CA LEU A 147 -1.07 0.38 8.97
C LEU A 147 -0.61 1.08 10.26
N LEU A 148 -1.04 0.59 11.42
CA LEU A 148 -0.71 1.20 12.71
C LEU A 148 0.76 1.02 13.13
N ALA A 149 1.48 0.06 12.54
CA ALA A 149 2.92 -0.10 12.79
C ALA A 149 3.73 1.13 12.33
N HIS A 150 3.29 1.82 11.27
CA HIS A 150 3.91 3.07 10.81
C HIS A 150 3.75 4.21 11.81
N ALA A 151 2.73 4.15 12.67
CA ALA A 151 2.53 5.08 13.78
C ALA A 151 3.19 4.62 15.10
N GLY A 152 4.04 3.58 15.06
CA GLY A 152 4.68 3.00 16.25
C GLY A 152 3.71 2.23 17.17
N GLN A 153 2.53 1.85 16.68
CA GLN A 153 1.53 1.11 17.42
C GLN A 153 1.50 -0.36 17.02
N SER A 154 1.32 -1.25 17.98
CA SER A 154 1.27 -2.71 17.76
C SER A 154 -0.13 -3.27 17.55
N GLY A 155 -1.16 -2.41 17.53
CA GLY A 155 -2.57 -2.79 17.40
C GLY A 155 -3.01 -3.03 15.95
N ASP A 156 -4.20 -3.57 15.81
CA ASP A 156 -4.92 -3.71 14.56
C ASP A 156 -5.90 -2.53 14.41
N VAL A 157 -6.18 -2.10 13.17
CA VAL A 157 -7.22 -1.09 12.89
C VAL A 157 -8.59 -1.66 13.28
N ALA A 158 -9.33 -0.92 14.09
CA ALA A 158 -10.66 -1.33 14.55
C ALA A 158 -11.57 -1.71 13.38
N ASP A 159 -12.21 -2.89 13.46
CA ASP A 159 -13.12 -3.34 12.40
C ASP A 159 -14.56 -2.89 12.71
N PRO A 160 -15.08 -1.91 11.95
CA PRO A 160 -16.40 -1.35 12.20
C PRO A 160 -17.53 -2.31 11.82
N TRP A 161 -17.23 -3.38 11.09
CA TRP A 161 -18.20 -4.43 10.78
C TRP A 161 -18.67 -5.16 12.05
N TYR A 162 -17.75 -5.39 13.00
CA TYR A 162 -18.05 -6.06 14.26
C TYR A 162 -18.40 -5.09 15.40
N THR A 163 -17.74 -3.94 15.44
CA THR A 163 -17.90 -3.00 16.54
C THR A 163 -19.02 -1.98 16.33
N GLY A 164 -19.36 -1.69 15.07
CA GLY A 164 -20.23 -0.56 14.73
C GLY A 164 -19.57 0.82 14.94
N ASP A 165 -18.32 0.85 15.42
CA ASP A 165 -17.61 2.09 15.75
C ASP A 165 -16.76 2.57 14.56
N PHE A 166 -17.40 3.36 13.68
CA PHE A 166 -16.74 3.98 12.52
C PHE A 166 -15.80 5.12 12.93
N GLU A 167 -16.00 5.70 14.10
CA GLU A 167 -15.11 6.75 14.61
C GLU A 167 -13.75 6.16 15.01
N ALA A 168 -13.73 5.07 15.77
CA ALA A 168 -12.49 4.37 16.12
C ALA A 168 -11.72 3.97 14.86
N THR A 169 -12.40 3.40 13.87
CA THR A 169 -11.76 3.05 12.58
C THR A 169 -11.18 4.27 11.88
N TRP A 170 -11.91 5.39 11.86
CA TRP A 170 -11.44 6.64 11.27
C TRP A 170 -10.17 7.16 11.96
N GLN A 171 -10.15 7.16 13.30
CA GLN A 171 -9.00 7.60 14.09
C GLN A 171 -7.75 6.76 13.77
N ASP A 172 -7.88 5.44 13.79
CA ASP A 172 -6.81 4.52 13.48
C ASP A 172 -6.27 4.72 12.06
N VAL A 173 -7.17 4.80 11.08
CA VAL A 173 -6.81 5.01 9.68
C VAL A 173 -6.11 6.35 9.47
N ASN A 174 -6.64 7.43 10.07
CA ASN A 174 -6.07 8.77 9.92
C ASN A 174 -4.67 8.85 10.54
N ILE A 175 -4.48 8.29 11.74
CA ILE A 175 -3.17 8.25 12.40
C ILE A 175 -2.17 7.44 11.56
N GLY A 176 -2.55 6.24 11.15
CA GLY A 176 -1.68 5.36 10.37
C GLY A 176 -1.32 5.92 9.00
N CYS A 177 -2.29 6.50 8.26
CA CYS A 177 -2.04 7.12 6.96
C CYS A 177 -1.11 8.33 7.06
N ARG A 178 -1.28 9.20 8.08
CA ARG A 178 -0.38 10.34 8.29
C ARG A 178 1.05 9.90 8.60
N ALA A 179 1.21 8.90 9.44
CA ALA A 179 2.51 8.35 9.79
C ALA A 179 3.19 7.70 8.58
N LEU A 180 2.46 6.91 7.80
CA LEU A 180 2.96 6.29 6.57
C LEU A 180 3.37 7.37 5.55
N LEU A 181 2.56 8.39 5.31
CA LEU A 181 2.91 9.47 4.38
C LEU A 181 4.18 10.19 4.84
N LYS A 182 4.29 10.53 6.13
CA LYS A 182 5.48 11.14 6.70
C LYS A 182 6.72 10.28 6.44
N GLU A 183 6.67 8.98 6.76
CA GLU A 183 7.76 8.04 6.52
C GLU A 183 8.21 8.01 5.06
N LEU A 184 7.24 7.99 4.12
CA LEU A 184 7.51 7.94 2.69
C LEU A 184 8.07 9.23 2.10
N THR A 185 7.82 10.36 2.76
CA THR A 185 8.26 11.69 2.30
C THR A 185 9.57 12.14 2.94
N GLU A 186 9.89 11.68 4.15
CA GLU A 186 11.15 12.02 4.85
C GLU A 186 12.33 11.13 4.43
N LYS A 187 12.09 9.97 3.84
CA LYS A 187 13.14 9.06 3.31
C LYS A 187 13.69 9.47 1.93
N LYS A 188 13.24 10.59 1.39
CA LYS A 188 13.77 11.20 0.17
C LYS A 188 14.84 12.23 0.50
#